data_88536a395592316ef15eac935ebe1d96
#
_entry.id   88536a395592316ef15eac935ebe1d96
#
_cell.length_a   1.000
_cell.length_b   1.000
_cell.length_c   1.000
_cell.angle_alpha   90.00
_cell.angle_beta   90.00
_cell.angle_gamma   90.00
#
_symmetry.space_group_name_H-M   'P 1'
#
loop_
_entity.id
_entity.type
_entity.pdbx_description
1 polymer ?
#
loop_
_entity_poly.entity_id
_entity_poly.type
_entity_poly.pdbx_seq_one_letter_code
_entity_poly.pdbx_strand_id
1 'polypeptide(L)'
;MYSLTFNNHSERDLESLTAYKAFRQEAEEKGFNHFLEVFGPNVPADVHRIQEETIPFFLNDQIVRLLAGIPSVARPQFLKIPYYGPAAMEEICAYDPSLVVGVLGGSAGTTHDAFELLHSAKSYGARVALFGRKINAAEHQLSFVEHLRRVADDEILPAEAVKSYHSTLAKLRIPPHRSIDQDLQLTSPYLNYGASKSEIAKGDLGQRIIC
;
A
#
# COMPACT_ATOMS: atom_id res chain seq x y z
N MET A 1 -7.75 -4.50 -13.62
CA MET A 1 -6.53 -4.57 -12.78
C MET A 1 -5.49 -5.41 -13.50
N TYR A 2 -4.25 -4.97 -13.51
CA TYR A 2 -3.10 -5.76 -13.89
C TYR A 2 -2.13 -5.81 -12.70
N SER A 3 -1.50 -6.96 -12.46
CA SER A 3 -0.59 -7.14 -11.32
C SER A 3 0.80 -7.50 -11.80
N LEU A 4 1.81 -6.84 -11.21
CA LEU A 4 3.22 -7.09 -11.44
C LEU A 4 3.92 -7.43 -10.11
N THR A 5 4.96 -8.27 -10.19
CA THR A 5 5.87 -8.51 -9.08
C THR A 5 7.29 -8.32 -9.58
N PHE A 6 8.05 -7.44 -8.95
CA PHE A 6 9.47 -7.25 -9.23
C PHE A 6 10.30 -8.08 -8.25
N ASN A 7 11.10 -8.98 -8.79
CA ASN A 7 11.88 -9.95 -8.02
C ASN A 7 13.39 -9.66 -8.01
N ASN A 8 13.84 -8.58 -8.65
CA ASN A 8 15.25 -8.34 -8.94
C ASN A 8 15.89 -9.54 -9.66
N HIS A 9 15.13 -10.14 -10.57
CA HIS A 9 15.54 -11.28 -11.36
C HIS A 9 15.31 -10.95 -12.83
N SER A 10 16.40 -10.74 -13.58
CA SER A 10 16.37 -10.15 -14.93
C SER A 10 15.39 -10.84 -15.89
N GLU A 11 15.38 -12.17 -15.92
CA GLU A 11 14.48 -12.90 -16.83
C GLU A 11 13.01 -12.78 -16.46
N ARG A 12 12.67 -12.99 -15.17
CA ARG A 12 11.29 -12.91 -14.68
C ARG A 12 10.72 -11.50 -14.74
N ASP A 13 11.55 -10.51 -14.39
CA ASP A 13 11.13 -9.11 -14.41
C ASP A 13 10.95 -8.64 -15.86
N LEU A 14 11.82 -9.06 -16.79
CA LEU A 14 11.68 -8.77 -18.22
C LEU A 14 10.43 -9.45 -18.83
N GLU A 15 10.13 -10.69 -18.46
CA GLU A 15 8.91 -11.38 -18.87
C GLU A 15 7.66 -10.63 -18.40
N SER A 16 7.63 -10.25 -17.12
CA SER A 16 6.53 -9.47 -16.52
C SER A 16 6.34 -8.12 -17.20
N LEU A 17 7.42 -7.40 -17.48
CA LEU A 17 7.39 -6.12 -18.18
C LEU A 17 6.88 -6.27 -19.62
N THR A 18 7.30 -7.32 -20.31
CA THR A 18 6.87 -7.63 -21.69
C THR A 18 5.37 -7.94 -21.72
N ALA A 19 4.89 -8.76 -20.80
CA ALA A 19 3.47 -9.09 -20.68
C ALA A 19 2.62 -7.85 -20.33
N TYR A 20 3.09 -7.00 -19.42
CA TYR A 20 2.38 -5.75 -19.11
C TYR A 20 2.34 -4.80 -20.31
N LYS A 21 3.42 -4.69 -21.09
CA LYS A 21 3.42 -3.89 -22.32
C LYS A 21 2.35 -4.37 -23.30
N ALA A 22 2.27 -5.67 -23.54
CA ALA A 22 1.26 -6.24 -24.42
C ALA A 22 -0.16 -5.98 -23.91
N PHE A 23 -0.42 -6.20 -22.62
CA PHE A 23 -1.70 -5.88 -21.98
C PHE A 23 -2.08 -4.42 -22.15
N ARG A 24 -1.14 -3.50 -21.89
CA ARG A 24 -1.39 -2.07 -21.97
C ARG A 24 -1.75 -1.62 -23.39
N GLN A 25 -1.05 -2.15 -24.40
CA GLN A 25 -1.34 -1.88 -25.80
C GLN A 25 -2.74 -2.37 -26.20
N GLU A 26 -3.11 -3.58 -25.79
CA GLU A 26 -4.46 -4.10 -26.05
C GLU A 26 -5.55 -3.29 -25.31
N ALA A 27 -5.29 -2.86 -24.07
CA ALA A 27 -6.20 -2.02 -23.30
C ALA A 27 -6.42 -0.66 -23.97
N GLU A 28 -5.36 -0.05 -24.50
CA GLU A 28 -5.42 1.22 -25.23
C GLU A 28 -6.21 1.07 -26.55
N GLU A 29 -5.94 0.03 -27.34
CA GLU A 29 -6.68 -0.27 -28.57
C GLU A 29 -8.19 -0.47 -28.34
N LYS A 30 -8.54 -1.07 -27.21
CA LYS A 30 -9.93 -1.33 -26.81
C LYS A 30 -10.60 -0.20 -26.03
N GLY A 31 -9.88 0.90 -25.77
CA GLY A 31 -10.36 2.00 -24.94
C GLY A 31 -10.63 1.61 -23.48
N PHE A 32 -9.87 0.65 -22.95
CA PHE A 32 -10.09 0.09 -21.63
C PHE A 32 -9.13 0.70 -20.59
N ASN A 33 -9.68 1.34 -19.58
CA ASN A 33 -8.91 1.87 -18.46
C ASN A 33 -8.53 0.76 -17.47
N HIS A 34 -7.33 0.84 -16.93
CA HIS A 34 -6.84 -0.11 -15.94
C HIS A 34 -6.14 0.58 -14.77
N PHE A 35 -5.98 -0.13 -13.68
CA PHE A 35 -5.04 0.22 -12.62
C PHE A 35 -3.99 -0.86 -12.46
N LEU A 36 -2.82 -0.46 -11.98
CA LEU A 36 -1.65 -1.30 -11.86
C LEU A 36 -1.37 -1.62 -10.39
N GLU A 37 -1.38 -2.90 -10.06
CA GLU A 37 -0.94 -3.43 -8.79
C GLU A 37 0.52 -3.87 -8.89
N VAL A 38 1.38 -3.39 -7.98
CA VAL A 38 2.81 -3.72 -8.01
C VAL A 38 3.24 -4.26 -6.65
N PHE A 39 3.88 -5.40 -6.67
CA PHE A 39 4.43 -6.05 -5.49
C PHE A 39 5.96 -6.07 -5.51
N GLY A 40 6.55 -6.01 -4.33
CA GLY A 40 7.96 -6.34 -4.12
C GLY A 40 8.25 -7.83 -4.27
N PRO A 41 9.50 -8.26 -4.04
CA PRO A 41 9.94 -9.63 -4.24
C PRO A 41 9.08 -10.66 -3.50
N ASN A 42 8.71 -11.73 -4.19
CA ASN A 42 8.00 -12.88 -3.64
C ASN A 42 8.81 -14.19 -3.75
N VAL A 43 10.09 -14.08 -4.10
CA VAL A 43 11.07 -15.17 -4.12
C VAL A 43 11.97 -15.08 -2.88
N PRO A 44 12.69 -16.16 -2.50
CA PRO A 44 13.59 -16.15 -1.35
C PRO A 44 14.69 -15.07 -1.45
N ALA A 45 15.17 -14.61 -0.30
CA ALA A 45 16.14 -13.51 -0.20
C ALA A 45 17.49 -13.80 -0.89
N ASP A 46 17.90 -15.05 -0.94
CA ASP A 46 19.11 -15.51 -1.67
C ASP A 46 18.94 -15.42 -3.21
N VAL A 47 17.71 -15.37 -3.68
CA VAL A 47 17.37 -15.20 -5.10
C VAL A 47 17.29 -13.73 -5.48
N HIS A 48 16.48 -12.93 -4.77
CA HIS A 48 16.33 -11.50 -5.11
C HIS A 48 17.51 -10.63 -4.63
N ARG A 49 18.27 -11.04 -3.61
CA ARG A 49 19.51 -10.41 -3.12
C ARG A 49 19.37 -8.94 -2.73
N ILE A 50 18.16 -8.50 -2.34
CA ILE A 50 17.89 -7.15 -1.87
C ILE A 50 17.83 -7.21 -0.35
N GLN A 51 18.46 -6.26 0.32
CA GLN A 51 18.30 -6.09 1.77
C GLN A 51 16.88 -5.63 2.08
N GLU A 52 16.29 -6.16 3.15
CA GLU A 52 14.87 -5.92 3.48
C GLU A 52 14.55 -4.42 3.58
N GLU A 53 15.46 -3.64 4.16
CA GLU A 53 15.32 -2.20 4.34
C GLU A 53 15.33 -1.43 3.02
N THR A 54 15.87 -2.01 1.95
CA THR A 54 15.96 -1.37 0.62
C THR A 54 14.84 -1.80 -0.32
N ILE A 55 14.06 -2.83 0.00
CA ILE A 55 12.92 -3.29 -0.81
C ILE A 55 11.95 -2.16 -1.16
N PRO A 56 11.56 -1.27 -0.22
CA PRO A 56 10.66 -0.16 -0.53
C PRO A 56 11.15 0.73 -1.67
N PHE A 57 12.40 1.14 -1.59
CA PHE A 57 13.02 2.04 -2.59
C PHE A 57 13.32 1.32 -3.90
N PHE A 58 13.71 0.06 -3.84
CA PHE A 58 13.82 -0.78 -5.04
C PHE A 58 12.48 -0.82 -5.78
N LEU A 59 11.36 -1.03 -5.06
CA LEU A 59 10.05 -1.09 -5.68
C LEU A 59 9.66 0.25 -6.32
N ASN A 60 9.90 1.37 -5.63
CA ASN A 60 9.67 2.71 -6.17
C ASN A 60 10.48 2.94 -7.46
N ASP A 61 11.77 2.59 -7.44
CA ASP A 61 12.65 2.68 -8.62
C ASP A 61 12.09 1.89 -9.82
N GLN A 62 11.63 0.66 -9.59
CA GLN A 62 11.06 -0.15 -10.67
C GLN A 62 9.76 0.47 -11.20
N ILE A 63 8.89 0.99 -10.34
CA ILE A 63 7.65 1.67 -10.76
C ILE A 63 7.98 2.91 -11.59
N VAL A 64 8.89 3.76 -11.13
CA VAL A 64 9.30 4.97 -11.84
C VAL A 64 9.86 4.64 -13.22
N ARG A 65 10.77 3.68 -13.32
CA ARG A 65 11.36 3.22 -14.58
C ARG A 65 10.31 2.65 -15.53
N LEU A 66 9.38 1.87 -15.00
CA LEU A 66 8.27 1.31 -15.78
C LEU A 66 7.40 2.41 -16.38
N LEU A 67 7.06 3.43 -15.60
CA LEU A 67 6.12 4.49 -16.01
C LEU A 67 6.78 5.59 -16.84
N ALA A 68 8.08 5.81 -16.70
CA ALA A 68 8.82 6.89 -17.39
C ALA A 68 8.69 6.83 -18.92
N GLY A 69 8.62 5.62 -19.48
CA GLY A 69 8.48 5.42 -20.94
C GLY A 69 7.03 5.34 -21.43
N ILE A 70 6.02 5.56 -20.58
CA ILE A 70 4.61 5.41 -20.93
C ILE A 70 3.96 6.80 -21.06
N PRO A 71 3.38 7.15 -22.23
CA PRO A 71 2.62 8.39 -22.39
C PRO A 71 1.48 8.47 -21.36
N SER A 72 1.16 9.67 -20.90
CA SER A 72 0.15 9.91 -19.84
C SER A 72 -1.21 9.31 -20.17
N VAL A 73 -1.61 9.33 -21.43
CA VAL A 73 -2.88 8.75 -21.91
C VAL A 73 -2.95 7.21 -21.81
N ALA A 74 -1.79 6.54 -21.77
CA ALA A 74 -1.68 5.07 -21.70
C ALA A 74 -1.24 4.58 -20.31
N ARG A 75 -1.08 5.49 -19.35
CA ARG A 75 -0.74 5.15 -17.95
C ARG A 75 -1.91 4.52 -17.21
N PRO A 76 -1.65 3.73 -16.16
CA PRO A 76 -2.69 3.27 -15.28
C PRO A 76 -3.40 4.45 -14.61
N GLN A 77 -4.70 4.32 -14.34
CA GLN A 77 -5.51 5.33 -13.65
C GLN A 77 -5.01 5.60 -12.24
N PHE A 78 -4.52 4.56 -11.57
CA PHE A 78 -3.86 4.65 -10.27
C PHE A 78 -2.97 3.42 -10.04
N LEU A 79 -2.04 3.56 -9.10
CA LEU A 79 -1.24 2.48 -8.56
C LEU A 79 -1.94 1.85 -7.36
N LYS A 80 -1.71 0.55 -7.15
CA LYS A 80 -2.05 -0.17 -5.93
C LYS A 80 -0.80 -0.88 -5.43
N ILE A 81 -0.20 -0.39 -4.36
CA ILE A 81 1.10 -0.83 -3.85
C ILE A 81 1.05 -1.17 -2.36
N PRO A 82 1.98 -1.98 -1.85
CA PRO A 82 2.17 -2.14 -0.42
C PRO A 82 2.59 -0.83 0.24
N TYR A 83 2.18 -0.63 1.49
CA TYR A 83 2.68 0.47 2.30
C TYR A 83 3.94 0.03 3.04
N TYR A 84 5.04 0.66 2.74
CA TYR A 84 6.36 0.39 3.32
C TYR A 84 6.88 1.55 4.19
N GLY A 85 5.96 2.36 4.72
CA GLY A 85 6.32 3.47 5.59
C GLY A 85 6.28 4.84 4.89
N PRO A 86 6.47 5.91 5.70
CA PRO A 86 6.34 7.29 5.25
C PRO A 86 7.25 7.66 4.10
N ALA A 87 8.55 7.42 4.26
CA ALA A 87 9.56 7.86 3.30
C ALA A 87 9.34 7.28 1.90
N ALA A 88 9.06 5.96 1.81
CA ALA A 88 8.78 5.33 0.53
C ALA A 88 7.47 5.81 -0.09
N MET A 89 6.45 6.10 0.74
CA MET A 89 5.18 6.63 0.26
C MET A 89 5.32 8.06 -0.26
N GLU A 90 5.99 8.94 0.47
CA GLU A 90 6.28 10.31 0.02
C GLU A 90 7.08 10.34 -1.27
N GLU A 91 8.11 9.49 -1.39
CA GLU A 91 8.95 9.40 -2.58
C GLU A 91 8.14 9.07 -3.83
N ILE A 92 7.33 8.00 -3.79
CA ILE A 92 6.53 7.60 -4.97
C ILE A 92 5.41 8.60 -5.28
N CYS A 93 4.81 9.23 -4.27
CA CYS A 93 3.79 10.26 -4.48
C CYS A 93 4.39 11.55 -5.05
N ALA A 94 5.64 11.87 -4.73
CA ALA A 94 6.34 13.04 -5.25
C ALA A 94 6.84 12.88 -6.69
N TYR A 95 6.95 11.65 -7.19
CA TYR A 95 7.45 11.37 -8.54
C TYR A 95 6.63 12.06 -9.64
N ASP A 96 5.32 11.95 -9.57
CA ASP A 96 4.41 12.54 -10.54
C ASP A 96 3.09 12.94 -9.86
N PRO A 97 2.79 14.25 -9.73
CA PRO A 97 1.57 14.74 -9.09
C PRO A 97 0.27 14.29 -9.78
N SER A 98 0.34 13.90 -11.06
CA SER A 98 -0.81 13.38 -11.81
C SER A 98 -1.07 11.90 -11.53
N LEU A 99 -0.09 11.17 -11.00
CA LEU A 99 -0.21 9.76 -10.67
C LEU A 99 -0.94 9.59 -9.34
N VAL A 100 -2.07 8.90 -9.38
CA VAL A 100 -2.80 8.56 -8.17
C VAL A 100 -2.16 7.32 -7.54
N VAL A 101 -1.60 7.48 -6.35
CA VAL A 101 -1.04 6.36 -5.57
C VAL A 101 -2.09 5.83 -4.60
N GLY A 102 -2.28 4.53 -4.62
CA GLY A 102 -3.16 3.80 -3.71
C GLY A 102 -2.44 2.69 -2.97
N VAL A 103 -2.94 2.34 -1.79
CA VAL A 103 -2.40 1.28 -0.97
C VAL A 103 -3.29 0.04 -0.96
N LEU A 104 -2.68 -1.12 -0.90
CA LEU A 104 -3.40 -2.36 -0.63
C LEU A 104 -3.59 -2.55 0.88
N GLY A 105 -4.82 -2.91 1.31
CA GLY A 105 -5.18 -3.04 2.72
C GLY A 105 -4.76 -4.34 3.39
N GLY A 106 -4.21 -5.29 2.62
CA GLY A 106 -3.79 -6.59 3.16
C GLY A 106 -4.94 -7.42 3.77
N SER A 107 -4.59 -8.45 4.52
CA SER A 107 -5.54 -9.30 5.27
C SER A 107 -5.09 -9.59 6.70
N ALA A 108 -3.82 -9.37 7.00
CA ALA A 108 -3.21 -9.63 8.30
C ALA A 108 -3.40 -8.46 9.28
N GLY A 109 -2.98 -8.70 10.53
CA GLY A 109 -2.95 -7.69 11.57
C GLY A 109 -4.28 -7.45 12.29
N THR A 110 -4.27 -6.44 13.13
CA THR A 110 -5.40 -6.01 13.96
C THR A 110 -6.33 -5.07 13.19
N THR A 111 -7.43 -4.68 13.83
CA THR A 111 -8.28 -3.58 13.32
C THR A 111 -7.53 -2.26 13.35
N HIS A 112 -6.68 -2.04 14.37
CA HIS A 112 -5.82 -0.87 14.45
C HIS A 112 -4.84 -0.80 13.29
N ASP A 113 -4.20 -1.91 12.91
CA ASP A 113 -3.32 -1.94 11.73
C ASP A 113 -4.03 -1.46 10.46
N ALA A 114 -5.29 -1.84 10.25
CA ALA A 114 -6.04 -1.45 9.06
C ALA A 114 -6.38 0.06 9.06
N PHE A 115 -6.80 0.59 10.20
CA PHE A 115 -7.16 2.00 10.34
C PHE A 115 -5.92 2.89 10.30
N GLU A 116 -4.83 2.48 10.97
CA GLU A 116 -3.55 3.19 10.94
C GLU A 116 -2.92 3.18 9.55
N LEU A 117 -2.97 2.05 8.84
CA LEU A 117 -2.51 1.97 7.45
C LEU A 117 -3.19 3.02 6.57
N LEU A 118 -4.51 3.14 6.68
CA LEU A 118 -5.28 4.12 5.91
C LEU A 118 -4.88 5.55 6.26
N HIS A 119 -4.82 5.85 7.56
CA HIS A 119 -4.46 7.18 8.07
C HIS A 119 -3.04 7.58 7.68
N SER A 120 -2.06 6.70 7.94
CA SER A 120 -0.67 6.94 7.59
C SER A 120 -0.46 7.06 6.09
N ALA A 121 -1.01 6.15 5.29
CA ALA A 121 -0.88 6.23 3.83
C ALA A 121 -1.44 7.54 3.27
N LYS A 122 -2.61 7.98 3.74
CA LYS A 122 -3.20 9.27 3.37
C LYS A 122 -2.31 10.45 3.76
N SER A 123 -1.78 10.44 4.98
CA SER A 123 -0.93 11.51 5.51
C SER A 123 0.35 11.70 4.68
N TYR A 124 0.83 10.64 4.05
CA TYR A 124 2.03 10.64 3.21
C TYR A 124 1.75 10.60 1.70
N GLY A 125 0.54 11.00 1.28
CA GLY A 125 0.22 11.32 -0.10
C GLY A 125 -0.59 10.29 -0.87
N ALA A 126 -0.91 9.12 -0.30
CA ALA A 126 -1.81 8.17 -0.94
C ALA A 126 -3.23 8.75 -1.03
N ARG A 127 -3.92 8.49 -2.14
CA ARG A 127 -5.26 9.02 -2.43
C ARG A 127 -6.33 7.94 -2.58
N VAL A 128 -5.90 6.68 -2.61
CA VAL A 128 -6.79 5.50 -2.73
C VAL A 128 -6.34 4.44 -1.74
N ALA A 129 -7.29 3.75 -1.11
CA ALA A 129 -7.03 2.58 -0.29
C ALA A 129 -8.00 1.45 -0.69
N LEU A 130 -7.43 0.27 -0.97
CA LEU A 130 -8.19 -0.87 -1.47
C LEU A 130 -8.16 -2.01 -0.45
N PHE A 131 -9.22 -2.09 0.33
CA PHE A 131 -9.45 -3.16 1.28
C PHE A 131 -10.43 -4.19 0.72
N GLY A 132 -10.04 -5.43 0.61
CA GLY A 132 -10.91 -6.55 0.21
C GLY A 132 -11.00 -7.57 1.33
N ARG A 133 -9.95 -8.38 1.47
CA ARG A 133 -9.92 -9.49 2.43
C ARG A 133 -10.14 -9.05 3.89
N LYS A 134 -9.61 -7.90 4.29
CA LYS A 134 -9.79 -7.38 5.65
C LYS A 134 -11.25 -7.02 5.95
N ILE A 135 -11.96 -6.42 4.98
CA ILE A 135 -13.40 -6.14 5.10
C ILE A 135 -14.20 -7.45 5.15
N ASN A 136 -13.89 -8.40 4.25
CA ASN A 136 -14.60 -9.68 4.21
C ASN A 136 -14.43 -10.50 5.51
N ALA A 137 -13.29 -10.37 6.17
CA ALA A 137 -12.98 -11.04 7.43
C ALA A 137 -13.40 -10.26 8.68
N ALA A 138 -13.95 -9.05 8.53
CA ALA A 138 -14.42 -8.26 9.67
C ALA A 138 -15.68 -8.85 10.29
N GLU A 139 -15.82 -8.71 11.60
CA GLU A 139 -16.98 -9.21 12.37
C GLU A 139 -18.31 -8.62 11.89
N HIS A 140 -18.28 -7.33 11.48
CA HIS A 140 -19.40 -6.64 10.86
C HIS A 140 -18.89 -5.71 9.76
N GLN A 141 -19.01 -6.15 8.52
CA GLN A 141 -18.42 -5.51 7.35
C GLN A 141 -18.86 -4.05 7.16
N LEU A 142 -20.14 -3.76 7.29
CA LEU A 142 -20.68 -2.40 7.11
C LEU A 142 -20.11 -1.42 8.15
N SER A 143 -20.07 -1.83 9.43
CA SER A 143 -19.47 -0.98 10.47
C SER A 143 -17.96 -0.82 10.29
N PHE A 144 -17.27 -1.85 9.82
CA PHE A 144 -15.85 -1.76 9.53
C PHE A 144 -15.57 -0.73 8.41
N VAL A 145 -16.35 -0.78 7.32
CA VAL A 145 -16.25 0.18 6.21
C VAL A 145 -16.61 1.60 6.66
N GLU A 146 -17.65 1.75 7.50
CA GLU A 146 -18.02 3.05 8.09
C GLU A 146 -16.85 3.67 8.87
N HIS A 147 -16.18 2.87 9.72
CA HIS A 147 -15.03 3.36 10.48
C HIS A 147 -13.82 3.64 9.60
N LEU A 148 -13.54 2.82 8.57
CA LEU A 148 -12.55 3.15 7.55
C LEU A 148 -12.83 4.50 6.89
N ARG A 149 -14.12 4.75 6.55
CA ARG A 149 -14.51 6.01 5.92
C ARG A 149 -14.30 7.20 6.85
N ARG A 150 -14.70 7.09 8.11
CA ARG A 150 -14.52 8.15 9.11
C ARG A 150 -13.04 8.46 9.37
N VAL A 151 -12.17 7.44 9.36
CA VAL A 151 -10.72 7.66 9.43
C VAL A 151 -10.21 8.35 8.15
N ALA A 152 -10.70 7.93 6.98
CA ALA A 152 -10.34 8.56 5.71
C ALA A 152 -10.75 10.03 5.63
N ASP A 153 -11.84 10.41 6.28
CA ASP A 153 -12.36 11.79 6.32
C ASP A 153 -11.79 12.61 7.49
N ASP A 154 -10.83 12.07 8.25
CA ASP A 154 -10.22 12.69 9.45
C ASP A 154 -11.22 13.00 10.57
N GLU A 155 -12.37 12.33 10.61
CA GLU A 155 -13.40 12.51 11.64
C GLU A 155 -13.02 11.82 12.96
N ILE A 156 -12.17 10.79 12.89
CA ILE A 156 -11.77 9.99 14.05
C ILE A 156 -10.35 9.45 13.86
N LEU A 157 -9.57 9.43 14.93
CA LEU A 157 -8.23 8.86 14.92
C LEU A 157 -8.28 7.32 14.92
N PRO A 158 -7.27 6.62 14.36
CA PRO A 158 -7.26 5.16 14.24
C PRO A 158 -7.56 4.40 15.53
N ALA A 159 -6.89 4.73 16.63
CA ALA A 159 -7.12 4.08 17.93
C ALA A 159 -8.52 4.32 18.48
N GLU A 160 -9.09 5.50 18.27
CA GLU A 160 -10.46 5.84 18.66
C GLU A 160 -11.48 5.10 17.77
N ALA A 161 -11.18 4.95 16.49
CA ALA A 161 -11.99 4.17 15.56
C ALA A 161 -12.10 2.70 15.99
N VAL A 162 -11.00 2.07 16.47
CA VAL A 162 -11.03 0.72 17.04
C VAL A 162 -12.00 0.65 18.22
N LYS A 163 -11.90 1.57 19.17
CA LYS A 163 -12.80 1.61 20.35
C LYS A 163 -14.27 1.79 19.95
N SER A 164 -14.52 2.68 18.98
CA SER A 164 -15.85 2.91 18.43
C SER A 164 -16.41 1.68 17.70
N TYR A 165 -15.58 0.98 16.92
CA TYR A 165 -15.95 -0.25 16.25
C TYR A 165 -16.34 -1.34 17.26
N HIS A 166 -15.52 -1.58 18.30
CA HIS A 166 -15.84 -2.53 19.37
C HIS A 166 -17.14 -2.16 20.11
N SER A 167 -17.40 -0.87 20.37
CA SER A 167 -18.66 -0.41 20.94
C SER A 167 -19.85 -0.74 20.02
N THR A 168 -19.68 -0.59 18.72
CA THR A 168 -20.72 -0.95 17.73
C THR A 168 -20.97 -2.46 17.72
N LEU A 169 -19.92 -3.29 17.74
CA LEU A 169 -20.06 -4.75 17.85
C LEU A 169 -20.84 -5.16 19.11
N ALA A 170 -20.53 -4.54 20.24
CA ALA A 170 -21.25 -4.79 21.50
C ALA A 170 -22.74 -4.44 21.40
N LYS A 171 -23.10 -3.30 20.79
CA LYS A 171 -24.50 -2.91 20.55
C LYS A 171 -25.23 -3.91 19.64
N LEU A 172 -24.53 -4.44 18.65
CA LEU A 172 -25.05 -5.45 17.71
C LEU A 172 -25.04 -6.85 18.30
N ARG A 173 -24.48 -7.06 19.48
CA ARG A 173 -24.27 -8.37 20.14
C ARG A 173 -23.44 -9.33 19.29
N ILE A 174 -22.45 -8.78 18.57
CA ILE A 174 -21.50 -9.56 17.79
C ILE A 174 -20.20 -9.68 18.61
N PRO A 175 -19.73 -10.91 18.89
CA PRO A 175 -18.49 -11.12 19.62
C PRO A 175 -17.30 -10.67 18.75
N PRO A 176 -16.38 -9.87 19.29
CA PRO A 176 -15.17 -9.50 18.55
C PRO A 176 -14.20 -10.69 18.44
N HIS A 177 -13.42 -10.74 17.38
CA HIS A 177 -12.40 -11.77 17.18
C HIS A 177 -11.23 -11.64 18.18
N ARG A 178 -11.00 -10.44 18.71
CA ARG A 178 -9.93 -10.12 19.67
C ARG A 178 -10.48 -9.25 20.78
N SER A 179 -9.84 -9.28 21.95
CA SER A 179 -10.10 -8.27 22.97
C SER A 179 -9.70 -6.88 22.46
N ILE A 180 -10.30 -5.85 23.04
CA ILE A 180 -10.00 -4.46 22.65
C ILE A 180 -8.50 -4.15 22.81
N ASP A 181 -7.86 -4.64 23.86
CA ASP A 181 -6.43 -4.41 24.12
C ASP A 181 -5.55 -5.09 23.07
N GLN A 182 -5.94 -6.28 22.61
CA GLN A 182 -5.26 -6.98 21.52
C GLN A 182 -5.46 -6.29 20.17
N ASP A 183 -6.66 -5.79 19.93
CA ASP A 183 -7.01 -5.17 18.65
C ASP A 183 -6.49 -3.73 18.51
N LEU A 184 -6.09 -3.11 19.63
CA LEU A 184 -5.38 -1.84 19.68
C LEU A 184 -3.86 -1.95 19.44
N GLN A 185 -3.30 -3.17 19.38
CA GLN A 185 -1.88 -3.34 19.10
C GLN A 185 -1.60 -3.08 17.62
N LEU A 186 -0.51 -2.34 17.34
CA LEU A 186 0.07 -2.26 16.00
C LEU A 186 1.03 -3.43 15.83
N THR A 187 0.75 -4.31 14.88
CA THR A 187 1.54 -5.51 14.60
C THR A 187 2.40 -5.38 13.35
N SER A 188 2.07 -4.43 12.47
CA SER A 188 2.87 -4.16 11.27
C SER A 188 4.13 -3.35 11.59
N PRO A 189 5.32 -3.80 11.18
CA PRO A 189 6.57 -3.07 11.40
C PRO A 189 6.59 -1.72 10.66
N TYR A 190 5.83 -1.58 9.59
CA TYR A 190 5.74 -0.35 8.80
C TYR A 190 4.76 0.68 9.36
N LEU A 191 3.97 0.33 10.36
CA LEU A 191 3.02 1.22 11.04
C LEU A 191 3.51 1.64 12.44
N ASN A 192 4.58 1.05 12.93
CA ASN A 192 5.10 1.27 14.27
C ASN A 192 6.35 2.17 14.23
N TYR A 193 6.18 3.43 13.83
CA TYR A 193 7.29 4.38 13.61
C TYR A 193 7.92 4.95 14.89
N GLY A 194 7.37 4.67 16.05
CA GLY A 194 7.73 5.34 17.30
C GLY A 194 9.08 4.97 17.92
N ALA A 195 9.82 3.99 17.38
CA ALA A 195 11.05 3.52 18.00
C ALA A 195 12.13 3.18 16.96
N SER A 196 12.96 4.10 16.61
CA SER A 196 14.32 3.92 16.09
C SER A 196 14.62 3.78 14.60
N LYS A 197 13.67 3.64 13.67
CA LYS A 197 14.01 3.52 12.23
C LYS A 197 13.88 4.81 11.40
N SER A 198 13.24 5.86 11.93
CA SER A 198 12.97 7.11 11.19
C SER A 198 14.21 8.02 11.00
N GLU A 199 15.25 7.86 11.78
CA GLU A 199 16.46 8.70 11.66
C GLU A 199 17.41 8.22 10.55
N ILE A 200 17.41 6.92 10.25
CA ILE A 200 18.26 6.34 9.20
C ILE A 200 17.72 6.71 7.80
N ALA A 201 16.41 6.76 7.63
CA ALA A 201 15.79 7.10 6.34
C ALA A 201 15.95 8.58 5.97
N LYS A 202 15.96 9.50 6.95
CA LYS A 202 16.12 10.94 6.70
C LYS A 202 17.53 11.35 6.27
N GLY A 203 18.55 10.60 6.66
CA GLY A 203 19.95 10.88 6.30
C GLY A 203 20.32 10.50 4.87
N ASP A 204 19.64 9.55 4.28
CA ASP A 204 20.04 8.98 2.98
C ASP A 204 19.26 9.56 1.78
N LEU A 205 18.09 10.15 2.01
CA LEU A 205 17.29 10.80 0.96
C LEU A 205 17.93 12.06 0.36
N GLY A 206 18.90 12.69 1.06
CA GLY A 206 19.61 13.88 0.60
C GLY A 206 20.76 13.62 -0.40
N GLN A 207 21.16 12.37 -0.63
CA GLN A 207 22.31 12.03 -1.46
C GLN A 207 21.98 11.23 -2.73
N ARG A 208 20.74 10.82 -2.95
CA ARG A 208 20.35 10.10 -4.17
C ARG A 208 19.83 11.07 -5.23
N ILE A 209 20.71 11.91 -5.76
CA ILE A 209 20.47 12.55 -7.05
C ILE A 209 20.75 11.49 -8.11
N ILE A 210 19.73 11.14 -8.84
CA ILE A 210 19.81 10.27 -10.01
C ILE A 210 20.51 11.04 -11.12
N CYS A 211 21.69 10.61 -11.52
CA CYS A 211 22.29 10.95 -12.81
C CYS A 211 21.79 10.02 -13.89
#